data_5aa47b2ce1b42733bac4297d79fce734
#
_entry.id   5aa47b2ce1b42733bac4297d79fce734
#
_cell.length_a   1.000
_cell.length_b   1.000
_cell.length_c   1.000
_cell.angle_alpha   90.00
_cell.angle_beta   90.00
_cell.angle_gamma   90.00
#
_symmetry.space_group_name_H-M   'P 1'
#
loop_
_entity.id
_entity.type
_entity.pdbx_description
1 polymer ?
#
loop_
_entity_poly.entity_id
_entity_poly.type
_entity_poly.pdbx_seq_one_letter_code
_entity_poly.pdbx_strand_id
1 'polypeptide(L)'
;VNDLACMGAKPLYLTCAFVIEEGFPMEKLEQIAEAMAKTAKEAGVRIVSGDTKVAGKGQVDGVFITTTGMGQIEDGVQVGGELAKPGDAVIVTGDIGRHGCTILLAREDFGIEADVKSDCAPLWKTVEAVMDTTHELHVIRDATRGGVGTVLYEIAGQSQVGVQIDAAKIPVATEVQGVCGMLGLEPLYLACEGTMVIIAPAEQAEKIVETLHQCPYSQNAAIIGTITEENPGKVIRMTEIGTQSLLPQPGGELLPRIC
;
A
#
# COMPACT_ATOMS: atom_id res chain seq x y z
N VAL A 1 -9.76 4.51 4.03
CA VAL A 1 -10.12 3.17 4.54
C VAL A 1 -8.85 2.41 4.89
N ASN A 2 -7.88 2.36 3.99
CA ASN A 2 -6.68 1.56 4.19
C ASN A 2 -5.82 2.07 5.36
N ASP A 3 -5.71 3.41 5.56
CA ASP A 3 -5.02 3.99 6.71
C ASP A 3 -5.64 3.53 8.05
N LEU A 4 -6.97 3.42 8.11
CA LEU A 4 -7.67 2.89 9.29
C LEU A 4 -7.37 1.40 9.48
N ALA A 5 -7.37 0.63 8.38
CA ALA A 5 -7.02 -0.79 8.43
C ALA A 5 -5.58 -1.01 8.93
N CYS A 6 -4.62 -0.14 8.55
CA CYS A 6 -3.25 -0.18 9.06
C CYS A 6 -3.14 0.03 10.57
N MET A 7 -4.14 0.66 11.18
CA MET A 7 -4.24 0.82 12.63
C MET A 7 -5.00 -0.33 13.31
N GLY A 8 -5.41 -1.37 12.57
CA GLY A 8 -6.31 -2.42 13.06
C GLY A 8 -7.72 -1.89 13.37
N ALA A 9 -8.10 -0.74 12.81
CA ALA A 9 -9.37 -0.09 13.06
C ALA A 9 -10.40 -0.46 12.00
N LYS A 10 -11.56 -0.99 12.42
CA LYS A 10 -12.72 -1.20 11.55
C LYS A 10 -13.25 0.16 11.05
N PRO A 11 -13.18 0.44 9.74
CA PRO A 11 -13.69 1.71 9.22
C PRO A 11 -15.20 1.77 9.35
N LEU A 12 -15.72 2.92 9.80
CA LEU A 12 -17.18 3.11 10.00
C LEU A 12 -17.71 4.27 9.18
N TYR A 13 -17.06 5.43 9.27
CA TYR A 13 -17.54 6.67 8.68
C TYR A 13 -16.43 7.42 7.96
N LEU A 14 -16.80 8.10 6.89
CA LEU A 14 -15.94 9.04 6.17
C LEU A 14 -16.62 10.40 6.09
N THR A 15 -15.83 11.45 6.12
CA THR A 15 -16.20 12.75 5.57
C THR A 15 -15.47 12.95 4.24
N CYS A 16 -16.05 13.76 3.34
CA CYS A 16 -15.49 13.97 2.02
C CYS A 16 -15.60 15.44 1.61
N ALA A 17 -14.49 16.09 1.33
CA ALA A 17 -14.45 17.45 0.83
C ALA A 17 -13.97 17.46 -0.62
N PHE A 18 -14.67 18.26 -1.44
CA PHE A 18 -14.34 18.50 -2.85
C PHE A 18 -13.89 19.95 -3.05
N VAL A 19 -12.77 20.15 -3.74
CA VAL A 19 -12.40 21.44 -4.32
C VAL A 19 -12.38 21.25 -5.83
N ILE A 20 -13.29 21.95 -6.52
CA ILE A 20 -13.58 21.72 -7.94
C ILE A 20 -13.21 22.99 -8.72
N GLU A 21 -12.48 22.84 -9.80
CA GLU A 21 -12.19 23.96 -10.72
C GLU A 21 -13.45 24.40 -11.45
N GLU A 22 -13.65 25.72 -11.59
CA GLU A 22 -14.71 26.28 -12.42
C GLU A 22 -14.62 25.76 -13.86
N GLY A 23 -15.72 25.16 -14.34
CA GLY A 23 -15.79 24.54 -15.66
C GLY A 23 -15.45 23.05 -15.69
N PHE A 24 -15.19 22.41 -14.53
CA PHE A 24 -15.01 20.96 -14.47
C PHE A 24 -16.28 20.24 -14.95
N PRO A 25 -16.20 19.24 -15.88
CA PRO A 25 -17.37 18.59 -16.47
C PRO A 25 -18.22 17.87 -15.43
N MET A 26 -19.55 18.18 -15.40
CA MET A 26 -20.50 17.55 -14.48
C MET A 26 -20.54 16.03 -14.62
N GLU A 27 -20.51 15.51 -15.86
CA GLU A 27 -20.49 14.07 -16.12
C GLU A 27 -19.30 13.36 -15.45
N LYS A 28 -18.12 13.98 -15.44
CA LYS A 28 -16.95 13.45 -14.75
C LYS A 28 -17.13 13.48 -13.23
N LEU A 29 -17.74 14.54 -12.70
CA LEU A 29 -18.03 14.63 -11.26
C LEU A 29 -19.04 13.57 -10.81
N GLU A 30 -20.07 13.30 -11.61
CA GLU A 30 -21.04 12.24 -11.38
C GLU A 30 -20.37 10.87 -11.38
N GLN A 31 -19.50 10.58 -12.36
CA GLN A 31 -18.73 9.33 -12.40
C GLN A 31 -17.83 9.14 -11.17
N ILE A 32 -17.19 10.21 -10.70
CA ILE A 32 -16.38 10.18 -9.46
C ILE A 32 -17.27 9.86 -8.27
N ALA A 33 -18.41 10.55 -8.12
CA ALA A 33 -19.32 10.34 -7.00
C ALA A 33 -19.90 8.90 -6.99
N GLU A 34 -20.27 8.35 -8.14
CA GLU A 34 -20.75 6.97 -8.29
C GLU A 34 -19.65 5.96 -7.93
N ALA A 35 -18.40 6.17 -8.41
CA ALA A 35 -17.28 5.31 -8.07
C ALA A 35 -16.98 5.33 -6.57
N MET A 36 -17.01 6.51 -5.94
CA MET A 36 -16.84 6.67 -4.49
C MET A 36 -17.96 5.95 -3.72
N ALA A 37 -19.22 6.10 -4.12
CA ALA A 37 -20.35 5.44 -3.47
C ALA A 37 -20.24 3.91 -3.57
N LYS A 38 -19.85 3.40 -4.74
CA LYS A 38 -19.62 1.96 -4.96
C LYS A 38 -18.52 1.42 -4.05
N THR A 39 -17.36 2.10 -4.02
CA THR A 39 -16.22 1.68 -3.20
C THR A 39 -16.50 1.80 -1.70
N ALA A 40 -17.21 2.86 -1.27
CA ALA A 40 -17.64 3.00 0.12
C ALA A 40 -18.57 1.84 0.55
N LYS A 41 -19.48 1.43 -0.32
CA LYS A 41 -20.37 0.27 -0.09
C LYS A 41 -19.56 -1.04 -0.01
N GLU A 42 -18.60 -1.24 -0.87
CA GLU A 42 -17.70 -2.41 -0.86
C GLU A 42 -16.89 -2.47 0.43
N ALA A 43 -16.30 -1.33 0.82
CA ALA A 43 -15.55 -1.18 2.06
C ALA A 43 -16.41 -1.27 3.33
N GLY A 44 -17.74 -1.21 3.22
CA GLY A 44 -18.67 -1.23 4.36
C GLY A 44 -18.69 0.08 5.15
N VAL A 45 -18.25 1.20 4.57
CA VAL A 45 -18.23 2.52 5.22
C VAL A 45 -19.34 3.42 4.72
N ARG A 46 -19.70 4.43 5.53
CA ARG A 46 -20.69 5.44 5.18
C ARG A 46 -20.04 6.81 5.10
N ILE A 47 -20.24 7.51 3.97
CA ILE A 47 -19.89 8.94 3.86
C ILE A 47 -21.04 9.70 4.55
N VAL A 48 -20.73 10.34 5.69
CA VAL A 48 -21.75 10.94 6.58
C VAL A 48 -21.77 12.46 6.53
N SER A 49 -20.73 13.08 6.02
CA SER A 49 -20.62 14.53 5.87
C SER A 49 -19.66 14.88 4.74
N GLY A 50 -19.76 16.09 4.24
CA GLY A 50 -18.87 16.59 3.22
C GLY A 50 -19.02 18.09 3.03
N ASP A 51 -18.13 18.65 2.24
CA ASP A 51 -18.18 20.03 1.80
C ASP A 51 -17.76 20.12 0.33
N THR A 52 -18.25 21.13 -0.37
CA THR A 52 -17.91 21.37 -1.77
C THR A 52 -17.57 22.83 -1.97
N LYS A 53 -16.37 23.08 -2.48
CA LYS A 53 -15.88 24.40 -2.85
C LYS A 53 -15.61 24.44 -4.34
N VAL A 54 -16.16 25.45 -5.03
CA VAL A 54 -15.77 25.76 -6.41
C VAL A 54 -14.69 26.86 -6.36
N ALA A 55 -13.54 26.59 -6.96
CA ALA A 55 -12.42 27.50 -7.11
C ALA A 55 -12.42 28.07 -8.54
N GLY A 56 -11.92 29.28 -8.70
CA GLY A 56 -11.82 29.92 -10.03
C GLY A 56 -10.87 29.15 -10.95
N LYS A 57 -11.05 29.31 -12.26
CA LYS A 57 -10.25 28.63 -13.29
C LYS A 57 -8.75 28.89 -13.10
N GLY A 58 -7.95 27.82 -13.11
CA GLY A 58 -6.51 27.86 -12.90
C GLY A 58 -6.06 27.99 -11.45
N GLN A 59 -6.99 27.99 -10.47
CA GLN A 59 -6.65 28.00 -9.04
C GLN A 59 -6.45 26.60 -8.46
N VAL A 60 -7.00 25.58 -9.10
CA VAL A 60 -6.82 24.17 -8.82
C VAL A 60 -6.76 23.41 -10.13
N ASP A 61 -6.20 22.22 -10.14
CA ASP A 61 -6.12 21.37 -11.32
C ASP A 61 -7.27 20.35 -11.30
N GLY A 62 -8.36 20.70 -11.99
CA GLY A 62 -9.54 19.87 -12.11
C GLY A 62 -10.29 19.68 -10.80
N VAL A 63 -10.04 18.61 -10.05
CA VAL A 63 -10.71 18.31 -8.79
C VAL A 63 -9.76 17.72 -7.75
N PHE A 64 -9.82 18.26 -6.54
CA PHE A 64 -9.16 17.70 -5.36
C PHE A 64 -10.21 17.12 -4.42
N ILE A 65 -9.96 15.91 -3.95
CA ILE A 65 -10.86 15.19 -3.04
C ILE A 65 -10.07 14.81 -1.79
N THR A 66 -10.59 15.24 -0.63
CA THR A 66 -9.99 14.89 0.66
C THR A 66 -11.02 14.12 1.48
N THR A 67 -10.61 12.95 1.97
CA THR A 67 -11.44 12.16 2.87
C THR A 67 -10.80 12.07 4.24
N THR A 68 -11.64 12.09 5.29
CA THR A 68 -11.22 11.79 6.67
C THR A 68 -12.05 10.64 7.18
N GLY A 69 -11.36 9.61 7.72
CA GLY A 69 -12.02 8.41 8.19
C GLY A 69 -12.07 8.33 9.72
N MET A 70 -13.13 7.70 10.23
CA MET A 70 -13.25 7.25 11.60
C MET A 70 -13.52 5.76 11.63
N GLY A 71 -12.80 5.06 12.53
CA GLY A 71 -12.94 3.62 12.74
C GLY A 71 -12.91 3.26 14.21
N GLN A 72 -13.15 2.01 14.50
CA GLN A 72 -13.12 1.45 15.84
C GLN A 72 -12.04 0.38 15.92
N ILE A 73 -11.14 0.48 16.88
CA ILE A 73 -10.17 -0.55 17.23
C ILE A 73 -10.83 -1.44 18.29
N GLU A 74 -10.76 -2.75 18.10
CA GLU A 74 -11.23 -3.71 19.09
C GLU A 74 -10.27 -3.83 20.27
N ASP A 75 -10.80 -4.16 21.45
CA ASP A 75 -9.98 -4.32 22.65
C ASP A 75 -8.91 -5.41 22.45
N GLY A 76 -7.67 -5.08 22.80
CA GLY A 76 -6.53 -5.98 22.67
C GLY A 76 -5.78 -5.91 21.33
N VAL A 77 -6.30 -5.22 20.32
CA VAL A 77 -5.59 -4.99 19.07
C VAL A 77 -4.52 -3.91 19.25
N GLN A 78 -3.26 -4.27 19.00
CA GLN A 78 -2.13 -3.36 19.04
C GLN A 78 -1.24 -3.62 17.83
N VAL A 79 -1.23 -2.69 16.89
CA VAL A 79 -0.35 -2.70 15.71
C VAL A 79 0.31 -1.33 15.58
N GLY A 80 1.60 -1.32 15.24
CA GLY A 80 2.36 -0.08 15.10
C GLY A 80 3.73 -0.32 14.48
N GLY A 81 4.28 0.67 13.79
CA GLY A 81 5.56 0.53 13.10
C GLY A 81 6.76 0.27 14.03
N GLU A 82 6.60 0.54 15.33
CA GLU A 82 7.59 0.32 16.38
C GLU A 82 7.51 -1.08 17.03
N LEU A 83 6.56 -1.93 16.61
CA LEU A 83 6.28 -3.21 17.29
C LEU A 83 6.92 -4.42 16.61
N ALA A 84 7.65 -4.26 15.50
CA ALA A 84 8.34 -5.37 14.86
C ALA A 84 9.45 -5.94 15.75
N LYS A 85 9.57 -7.27 15.80
CA LYS A 85 10.52 -7.98 16.65
C LYS A 85 11.43 -8.89 15.81
N PRO A 86 12.69 -9.06 16.21
CA PRO A 86 13.56 -10.05 15.59
C PRO A 86 12.91 -11.45 15.57
N GLY A 87 12.97 -12.11 14.43
CA GLY A 87 12.32 -13.39 14.19
C GLY A 87 10.95 -13.29 13.52
N ASP A 88 10.35 -12.10 13.45
CA ASP A 88 9.08 -11.90 12.72
C ASP A 88 9.26 -12.12 11.22
N ALA A 89 8.21 -12.57 10.58
CA ALA A 89 8.11 -12.64 9.13
C ALA A 89 7.65 -11.31 8.53
N VAL A 90 8.16 -11.00 7.35
CA VAL A 90 7.74 -9.88 6.51
C VAL A 90 6.85 -10.41 5.39
N ILE A 91 5.59 -9.99 5.36
CA ILE A 91 4.57 -10.44 4.42
C ILE A 91 4.11 -9.25 3.59
N VAL A 92 3.94 -9.43 2.28
CA VAL A 92 3.20 -8.51 1.41
C VAL A 92 1.86 -9.13 1.04
N THR A 93 0.81 -8.31 0.99
CA THR A 93 -0.55 -8.81 0.72
C THR A 93 -0.85 -9.03 -0.75
N GLY A 94 0.03 -8.62 -1.66
CA GLY A 94 -0.16 -8.77 -3.11
C GLY A 94 1.04 -8.34 -3.92
N ASP A 95 0.87 -8.26 -5.24
CA ASP A 95 1.89 -7.77 -6.17
C ASP A 95 2.27 -6.34 -5.85
N ILE A 96 3.57 -6.03 -5.98
CA ILE A 96 4.07 -4.68 -5.72
C ILE A 96 4.21 -3.84 -7.00
N GLY A 97 4.08 -2.51 -6.83
CA GLY A 97 4.42 -1.52 -7.85
C GLY A 97 3.40 -1.30 -8.96
N ARG A 98 2.23 -1.95 -8.93
CA ARG A 98 1.21 -1.81 -9.99
C ARG A 98 0.69 -0.39 -10.12
N HIS A 99 0.32 0.25 -9.02
CA HIS A 99 -0.22 1.63 -9.06
C HIS A 99 0.80 2.60 -9.63
N GLY A 100 2.01 2.63 -9.07
CA GLY A 100 3.08 3.51 -9.53
C GLY A 100 3.40 3.32 -11.00
N CYS A 101 3.45 2.07 -11.47
CA CYS A 101 3.66 1.76 -12.88
C CYS A 101 2.51 2.27 -13.76
N THR A 102 1.24 2.05 -13.35
CA THR A 102 0.07 2.52 -14.09
C THR A 102 0.05 4.04 -14.23
N ILE A 103 0.31 4.77 -13.14
CA ILE A 103 0.32 6.23 -13.16
C ILE A 103 1.49 6.77 -14.00
N LEU A 104 2.65 6.13 -13.90
CA LEU A 104 3.82 6.52 -14.70
C LEU A 104 3.51 6.43 -16.19
N LEU A 105 2.96 5.31 -16.65
CA LEU A 105 2.57 5.11 -18.04
C LEU A 105 1.44 6.06 -18.50
N ALA A 106 0.54 6.44 -17.59
CA ALA A 106 -0.56 7.35 -17.91
C ALA A 106 -0.14 8.84 -18.01
N ARG A 107 0.95 9.21 -17.33
CA ARG A 107 1.41 10.62 -17.27
C ARG A 107 2.52 10.95 -18.24
N GLU A 108 3.36 9.98 -18.54
CA GLU A 108 4.58 10.16 -19.34
C GLU A 108 4.49 9.36 -20.63
N ASP A 109 4.81 9.99 -21.73
CA ASP A 109 4.88 9.33 -23.04
C ASP A 109 6.27 8.70 -23.25
N PHE A 110 6.45 7.49 -22.73
CA PHE A 110 7.68 6.70 -22.95
C PHE A 110 7.64 5.87 -24.23
N GLY A 111 6.54 5.90 -25.00
CA GLY A 111 6.34 4.98 -26.12
C GLY A 111 6.26 3.51 -25.70
N ILE A 112 5.90 3.24 -24.43
CA ILE A 112 5.73 1.89 -23.88
C ILE A 112 4.24 1.61 -23.75
N GLU A 113 3.78 0.54 -24.40
CA GLU A 113 2.44 0.01 -24.23
C GLU A 113 2.50 -1.23 -23.32
N ALA A 114 1.80 -1.18 -22.19
CA ALA A 114 1.65 -2.32 -21.29
C ALA A 114 0.26 -2.32 -20.64
N ASP A 115 -0.37 -3.49 -20.53
CA ASP A 115 -1.67 -3.66 -19.85
C ASP A 115 -1.46 -3.81 -18.32
N VAL A 116 -1.00 -2.74 -17.69
CA VAL A 116 -0.86 -2.67 -16.23
C VAL A 116 -2.06 -1.93 -15.66
N LYS A 117 -2.73 -2.56 -14.69
CA LYS A 117 -3.84 -1.95 -13.96
C LYS A 117 -3.41 -1.65 -12.53
N SER A 118 -3.86 -0.49 -12.04
CA SER A 118 -3.67 -0.10 -10.64
C SER A 118 -4.25 -1.18 -9.70
N ASP A 119 -3.59 -1.38 -8.59
CA ASP A 119 -4.01 -2.25 -7.50
C ASP A 119 -4.95 -1.55 -6.49
N CYS A 120 -5.41 -0.32 -6.75
CA CYS A 120 -6.33 0.40 -5.87
C CYS A 120 -7.48 -0.49 -5.40
N ALA A 121 -7.57 -0.72 -4.10
CA ALA A 121 -8.59 -1.60 -3.48
C ALA A 121 -8.86 -1.23 -2.02
N PRO A 122 -10.09 -1.42 -1.51
CA PRO A 122 -10.39 -1.29 -0.09
C PRO A 122 -10.00 -2.57 0.65
N LEU A 123 -8.98 -2.50 1.50
CA LEU A 123 -8.36 -3.67 2.11
C LEU A 123 -8.86 -4.01 3.53
N TRP A 124 -9.85 -3.28 4.07
CA TRP A 124 -10.34 -3.58 5.42
C TRP A 124 -10.73 -5.05 5.59
N LYS A 125 -11.51 -5.62 4.66
CA LYS A 125 -11.94 -7.02 4.76
C LYS A 125 -10.79 -8.02 4.74
N THR A 126 -9.72 -7.68 4.05
CA THR A 126 -8.48 -8.47 4.03
C THR A 126 -7.80 -8.43 5.40
N VAL A 127 -7.68 -7.23 5.98
CA VAL A 127 -7.09 -7.06 7.31
C VAL A 127 -7.97 -7.72 8.38
N GLU A 128 -9.30 -7.53 8.33
CA GLU A 128 -10.27 -8.20 9.23
C GLU A 128 -10.08 -9.72 9.20
N ALA A 129 -10.00 -10.35 8.02
CA ALA A 129 -9.77 -11.79 7.89
C ALA A 129 -8.44 -12.25 8.49
N VAL A 130 -7.36 -11.46 8.34
CA VAL A 130 -6.08 -11.75 8.97
C VAL A 130 -6.18 -11.62 10.49
N MET A 131 -6.85 -10.60 11.01
CA MET A 131 -7.07 -10.40 12.45
C MET A 131 -7.93 -11.51 13.06
N ASP A 132 -8.92 -12.04 12.33
CA ASP A 132 -9.72 -13.21 12.73
C ASP A 132 -8.86 -14.51 12.77
N THR A 133 -7.78 -14.54 12.01
CA THR A 133 -6.87 -15.68 11.92
C THR A 133 -5.88 -15.70 13.08
N THR A 134 -5.34 -14.53 13.45
CA THR A 134 -4.40 -14.34 14.55
C THR A 134 -4.51 -12.95 15.14
N HIS A 135 -4.40 -12.86 16.46
CA HIS A 135 -4.29 -11.57 17.17
C HIS A 135 -2.83 -11.15 17.39
N GLU A 136 -1.87 -11.97 16.96
CA GLU A 136 -0.43 -11.70 17.09
C GLU A 136 0.10 -11.00 15.83
N LEU A 137 -0.38 -9.77 15.60
CA LEU A 137 0.09 -8.89 14.53
C LEU A 137 0.89 -7.75 15.15
N HIS A 138 2.08 -7.49 14.63
CA HIS A 138 2.93 -6.42 15.13
C HIS A 138 2.82 -5.15 14.28
N VAL A 139 2.86 -5.27 12.96
CA VAL A 139 2.79 -4.13 12.04
C VAL A 139 1.83 -4.43 10.89
N ILE A 140 1.04 -3.44 10.52
CA ILE A 140 0.30 -3.39 9.26
C ILE A 140 0.55 -2.00 8.67
N ARG A 141 1.09 -1.92 7.46
CA ARG A 141 1.38 -0.65 6.78
C ARG A 141 1.01 -0.74 5.30
N ASP A 142 0.36 0.28 4.81
CA ASP A 142 0.14 0.48 3.38
C ASP A 142 1.46 0.86 2.69
N ALA A 143 1.66 0.33 1.48
CA ALA A 143 2.88 0.57 0.72
C ALA A 143 2.68 1.65 -0.35
N THR A 144 2.07 2.77 0.04
CA THR A 144 1.73 3.89 -0.85
C THR A 144 2.99 4.64 -1.32
N ARG A 145 3.23 5.85 -0.88
CA ARG A 145 4.38 6.64 -1.33
C ARG A 145 5.71 5.99 -1.02
N GLY A 146 6.55 5.82 -2.06
CA GLY A 146 7.85 5.18 -1.94
C GLY A 146 7.79 3.67 -1.82
N GLY A 147 6.59 3.06 -1.96
CA GLY A 147 6.39 1.62 -2.06
C GLY A 147 6.84 0.83 -0.84
N VAL A 148 6.94 -0.47 -1.02
CA VAL A 148 7.37 -1.42 0.03
C VAL A 148 8.78 -1.09 0.55
N GLY A 149 9.70 -0.64 -0.33
CA GLY A 149 11.06 -0.33 0.08
C GLY A 149 11.13 0.77 1.14
N THR A 150 10.34 1.83 1.00
CA THR A 150 10.27 2.92 1.99
C THR A 150 9.64 2.43 3.29
N VAL A 151 8.53 1.70 3.21
CA VAL A 151 7.85 1.14 4.40
C VAL A 151 8.79 0.24 5.22
N LEU A 152 9.59 -0.62 4.56
CA LEU A 152 10.54 -1.47 5.27
C LEU A 152 11.61 -0.65 6.00
N TYR A 153 12.08 0.45 5.42
CA TYR A 153 13.01 1.35 6.09
C TYR A 153 12.38 2.10 7.28
N GLU A 154 11.13 2.51 7.14
CA GLU A 154 10.38 3.14 8.24
C GLU A 154 10.23 2.17 9.42
N ILE A 155 9.82 0.92 9.16
CA ILE A 155 9.69 -0.12 10.18
C ILE A 155 11.05 -0.41 10.82
N ALA A 156 12.11 -0.59 10.02
CA ALA A 156 13.47 -0.82 10.52
C ALA A 156 13.93 0.30 11.47
N GLY A 157 13.63 1.56 11.11
CA GLY A 157 13.96 2.72 11.93
C GLY A 157 13.10 2.86 13.18
N GLN A 158 11.79 2.66 13.10
CA GLN A 158 10.88 2.80 14.22
C GLN A 158 11.05 1.69 15.27
N SER A 159 11.21 0.45 14.82
CA SER A 159 11.43 -0.71 15.71
C SER A 159 12.91 -0.92 16.10
N GLN A 160 13.85 -0.16 15.52
CA GLN A 160 15.29 -0.30 15.75
C GLN A 160 15.80 -1.73 15.46
N VAL A 161 15.31 -2.33 14.37
CA VAL A 161 15.63 -3.68 13.90
C VAL A 161 16.22 -3.65 12.49
N GLY A 162 16.82 -4.76 12.06
CA GLY A 162 17.15 -4.98 10.66
C GLY A 162 16.01 -5.68 9.93
N VAL A 163 15.91 -5.46 8.63
CA VAL A 163 14.98 -6.19 7.75
C VAL A 163 15.79 -6.91 6.69
N GLN A 164 15.58 -8.21 6.54
CA GLN A 164 16.17 -9.01 5.46
C GLN A 164 15.07 -9.49 4.53
N ILE A 165 15.16 -9.13 3.24
CA ILE A 165 14.20 -9.56 2.20
C ILE A 165 14.87 -10.45 1.16
N ASP A 166 14.10 -11.36 0.60
CA ASP A 166 14.51 -12.27 -0.47
C ASP A 166 13.91 -11.78 -1.80
N ALA A 167 14.77 -11.31 -2.71
CA ALA A 167 14.35 -10.76 -4.01
C ALA A 167 13.52 -11.77 -4.84
N ALA A 168 13.82 -13.06 -4.73
CA ALA A 168 13.13 -14.11 -5.48
C ALA A 168 11.70 -14.37 -4.99
N LYS A 169 11.37 -13.92 -3.77
CA LYS A 169 10.05 -14.13 -3.15
C LYS A 169 9.12 -12.93 -3.30
N ILE A 170 9.61 -11.81 -3.81
CA ILE A 170 8.80 -10.60 -3.95
C ILE A 170 7.88 -10.75 -5.17
N PRO A 171 6.55 -10.73 -4.98
CA PRO A 171 5.62 -10.84 -6.10
C PRO A 171 5.59 -9.53 -6.91
N VAL A 172 6.01 -9.62 -8.16
CA VAL A 172 5.95 -8.52 -9.13
C VAL A 172 5.35 -9.05 -10.41
N ALA A 173 4.31 -8.41 -10.91
CA ALA A 173 3.69 -8.79 -12.17
C ALA A 173 4.68 -8.64 -13.33
N THR A 174 4.60 -9.56 -14.31
CA THR A 174 5.52 -9.59 -15.46
C THR A 174 5.53 -8.27 -16.22
N GLU A 175 4.37 -7.62 -16.36
CA GLU A 175 4.21 -6.34 -17.04
C GLU A 175 4.94 -5.22 -16.29
N VAL A 176 4.83 -5.21 -14.96
CA VAL A 176 5.53 -4.26 -14.09
C VAL A 176 7.04 -4.48 -14.16
N GLN A 177 7.50 -5.75 -14.12
CA GLN A 177 8.92 -6.08 -14.28
C GLN A 177 9.45 -5.59 -15.64
N GLY A 178 8.67 -5.79 -16.72
CA GLY A 178 9.04 -5.36 -18.06
C GLY A 178 9.21 -3.84 -18.16
N VAL A 179 8.23 -3.07 -17.67
CA VAL A 179 8.29 -1.59 -17.66
C VAL A 179 9.45 -1.10 -16.81
N CYS A 180 9.60 -1.63 -15.60
CA CYS A 180 10.70 -1.26 -14.70
C CYS A 180 12.07 -1.57 -15.31
N GLY A 181 12.22 -2.73 -15.96
CA GLY A 181 13.45 -3.11 -16.64
C GLY A 181 13.82 -2.15 -17.78
N MET A 182 12.84 -1.70 -18.59
CA MET A 182 13.06 -0.73 -19.66
C MET A 182 13.43 0.67 -19.15
N LEU A 183 12.84 1.08 -18.03
CA LEU A 183 13.04 2.43 -17.47
C LEU A 183 14.15 2.49 -16.40
N GLY A 184 14.76 1.36 -16.03
CA GLY A 184 15.76 1.31 -14.96
C GLY A 184 15.19 1.59 -13.58
N LEU A 185 13.92 1.24 -13.33
CA LEU A 185 13.23 1.47 -12.06
C LEU A 185 13.26 0.22 -11.18
N GLU A 186 13.25 0.42 -9.88
CA GLU A 186 13.15 -0.65 -8.87
C GLU A 186 11.68 -0.78 -8.41
N PRO A 187 10.99 -1.92 -8.65
CA PRO A 187 9.58 -2.11 -8.28
C PRO A 187 9.28 -1.87 -6.80
N LEU A 188 10.26 -2.13 -5.91
CA LEU A 188 10.13 -1.92 -4.46
C LEU A 188 9.80 -0.47 -4.08
N TYR A 189 10.12 0.51 -4.94
CA TYR A 189 9.86 1.93 -4.67
C TYR A 189 8.67 2.50 -5.42
N LEU A 190 8.00 1.68 -6.23
CA LEU A 190 6.76 2.08 -6.89
C LEU A 190 5.59 2.01 -5.91
N ALA A 191 4.73 3.02 -5.94
CA ALA A 191 3.56 3.10 -5.08
C ALA A 191 2.61 1.91 -5.30
N CYS A 192 2.01 1.44 -4.20
CA CYS A 192 0.95 0.45 -4.17
C CYS A 192 -0.26 1.05 -3.43
N GLU A 193 -1.45 0.94 -4.00
CA GLU A 193 -2.69 1.46 -3.40
C GLU A 193 -3.65 0.35 -2.95
N GLY A 194 -3.24 -0.91 -3.19
CA GLY A 194 -3.97 -2.13 -2.82
C GLY A 194 -3.06 -3.23 -2.24
N THR A 195 -1.83 -2.88 -1.83
CA THR A 195 -0.89 -3.80 -1.20
C THR A 195 -0.38 -3.23 0.11
N MET A 196 -0.35 -4.07 1.14
CA MET A 196 0.15 -3.76 2.48
C MET A 196 1.34 -4.65 2.84
N VAL A 197 2.15 -4.16 3.78
CA VAL A 197 3.17 -4.93 4.49
C VAL A 197 2.61 -5.32 5.85
N ILE A 198 2.67 -6.61 6.17
CA ILE A 198 2.30 -7.17 7.48
C ILE A 198 3.55 -7.78 8.13
N ILE A 199 3.78 -7.45 9.40
CA ILE A 199 4.82 -8.08 10.22
C ILE A 199 4.12 -8.85 11.34
N ALA A 200 4.46 -10.12 11.46
CA ALA A 200 3.88 -11.03 12.46
C ALA A 200 4.90 -12.10 12.85
N PRO A 201 4.72 -12.81 14.01
CA PRO A 201 5.55 -13.94 14.38
C PRO A 201 5.66 -14.96 13.25
N ALA A 202 6.85 -15.52 13.05
CA ALA A 202 7.13 -16.44 11.93
C ALA A 202 6.20 -17.66 11.93
N GLU A 203 5.79 -18.14 13.10
CA GLU A 203 4.87 -19.27 13.27
C GLU A 203 3.43 -18.98 12.79
N GLN A 204 3.05 -17.71 12.65
CA GLN A 204 1.76 -17.29 12.12
C GLN A 204 1.78 -17.03 10.60
N ALA A 205 2.97 -16.86 10.01
CA ALA A 205 3.14 -16.33 8.68
C ALA A 205 2.46 -17.15 7.57
N GLU A 206 2.65 -18.47 7.59
CA GLU A 206 2.02 -19.37 6.60
C GLU A 206 0.50 -19.29 6.68
N LYS A 207 -0.06 -19.32 7.89
CA LYS A 207 -1.50 -19.24 8.11
C LYS A 207 -2.08 -17.89 7.64
N ILE A 208 -1.34 -16.80 7.87
CA ILE A 208 -1.70 -15.47 7.37
C ILE A 208 -1.74 -15.48 5.84
N VAL A 209 -0.70 -16.00 5.19
CA VAL A 209 -0.63 -16.06 3.72
C VAL A 209 -1.74 -16.94 3.13
N GLU A 210 -2.03 -18.09 3.74
CA GLU A 210 -3.16 -18.94 3.34
C GLU A 210 -4.50 -18.21 3.42
N THR A 211 -4.72 -17.41 4.48
CA THR A 211 -5.90 -16.56 4.63
C THR A 211 -5.94 -15.47 3.56
N LEU A 212 -4.82 -14.79 3.32
CA LEU A 212 -4.70 -13.76 2.30
C LEU A 212 -5.03 -14.28 0.89
N HIS A 213 -4.60 -15.49 0.54
CA HIS A 213 -4.91 -16.11 -0.74
C HIS A 213 -6.41 -16.34 -0.97
N GLN A 214 -7.23 -16.39 0.09
CA GLN A 214 -8.69 -16.47 0.00
C GLN A 214 -9.37 -15.10 -0.08
N CYS A 215 -8.63 -14.02 0.18
CA CYS A 215 -9.16 -12.66 0.16
C CYS A 215 -9.16 -12.09 -1.27
N PRO A 216 -10.15 -11.26 -1.64
CA PRO A 216 -10.07 -10.43 -2.83
C PRO A 216 -8.80 -9.56 -2.77
N TYR A 217 -8.16 -9.39 -3.92
CA TYR A 217 -6.95 -8.53 -4.10
C TYR A 217 -5.64 -9.06 -3.49
N SER A 218 -5.64 -10.24 -2.82
CA SER A 218 -4.46 -10.75 -2.10
C SER A 218 -4.00 -12.15 -2.54
N GLN A 219 -4.40 -12.61 -3.74
CA GLN A 219 -4.08 -13.95 -4.23
C GLN A 219 -2.58 -14.20 -4.41
N ASN A 220 -1.79 -13.14 -4.57
CA ASN A 220 -0.34 -13.19 -4.74
C ASN A 220 0.42 -12.78 -3.47
N ALA A 221 -0.24 -12.85 -2.29
CA ALA A 221 0.42 -12.60 -1.03
C ALA A 221 1.61 -13.54 -0.82
N ALA A 222 2.69 -13.02 -0.22
CA ALA A 222 3.91 -13.81 -0.02
C ALA A 222 4.68 -13.39 1.23
N ILE A 223 5.38 -14.34 1.84
CA ILE A 223 6.42 -14.08 2.83
C ILE A 223 7.68 -13.69 2.06
N ILE A 224 8.09 -12.42 2.17
CA ILE A 224 9.21 -11.86 1.42
C ILE A 224 10.49 -11.72 2.23
N GLY A 225 10.44 -11.93 3.55
CA GLY A 225 11.62 -11.71 4.38
C GLY A 225 11.39 -11.96 5.86
N THR A 226 12.32 -11.48 6.66
CA THR A 226 12.39 -11.66 8.11
C THR A 226 12.95 -10.42 8.79
N ILE A 227 12.49 -10.14 10.00
CA ILE A 227 13.04 -9.12 10.89
C ILE A 227 14.24 -9.71 11.65
N THR A 228 15.33 -8.97 11.76
CA THR A 228 16.58 -9.43 12.38
C THR A 228 17.11 -8.46 13.44
N GLU A 229 17.96 -8.95 14.34
CA GLU A 229 18.73 -8.10 15.26
C GLU A 229 19.91 -7.41 14.54
N GLU A 230 20.35 -7.99 13.43
CA GLU A 230 21.49 -7.50 12.67
C GLU A 230 21.11 -6.25 11.83
N ASN A 231 22.04 -5.32 11.69
CA ASN A 231 21.87 -4.12 10.87
C ASN A 231 20.66 -3.26 11.23
N PRO A 232 20.46 -2.82 12.48
CA PRO A 232 19.32 -1.99 12.88
C PRO A 232 19.17 -0.76 11.99
N GLY A 233 17.93 -0.44 11.62
CA GLY A 233 17.59 0.69 10.75
C GLY A 233 17.94 0.48 9.27
N LYS A 234 18.28 -0.74 8.85
CA LYS A 234 18.65 -1.05 7.47
C LYS A 234 17.83 -2.19 6.89
N VAL A 235 17.72 -2.18 5.57
CA VAL A 235 17.07 -3.25 4.78
C VAL A 235 18.15 -3.94 3.94
N ILE A 236 18.32 -5.22 4.14
CA ILE A 236 19.26 -6.08 3.41
C ILE A 236 18.48 -6.93 2.42
N ARG A 237 18.86 -6.90 1.15
CA ARG A 237 18.28 -7.71 0.09
C ARG A 237 19.18 -8.89 -0.22
N MET A 238 18.63 -10.11 -0.09
CA MET A 238 19.20 -11.32 -0.66
C MET A 238 18.89 -11.35 -2.15
N THR A 239 19.91 -11.50 -2.97
CA THR A 239 19.74 -11.64 -4.41
C THR A 239 19.47 -13.10 -4.78
N GLU A 240 18.92 -13.35 -5.98
CA GLU A 240 18.66 -14.70 -6.49
C GLU A 240 19.89 -15.62 -6.52
N ILE A 241 21.09 -15.04 -6.61
CA ILE A 241 22.37 -15.76 -6.59
C ILE A 241 22.97 -15.90 -5.18
N GLY A 242 22.19 -15.56 -4.12
CA GLY A 242 22.59 -15.73 -2.73
C GLY A 242 23.54 -14.67 -2.16
N THR A 243 23.79 -13.56 -2.88
CA THR A 243 24.56 -12.44 -2.34
C THR A 243 23.66 -11.48 -1.56
N GLN A 244 24.25 -10.81 -0.55
CA GLN A 244 23.55 -9.77 0.22
C GLN A 244 23.97 -8.39 -0.27
N SER A 245 22.99 -7.50 -0.39
CA SER A 245 23.22 -6.09 -0.69
C SER A 245 22.35 -5.21 0.19
N LEU A 246 22.86 -4.05 0.57
CA LEU A 246 22.03 -3.02 1.19
C LEU A 246 21.02 -2.55 0.15
N LEU A 247 19.73 -2.56 0.48
CA LEU A 247 18.73 -1.91 -0.35
C LEU A 247 18.97 -0.39 -0.28
N PRO A 248 19.20 0.32 -1.41
CA PRO A 248 19.44 1.76 -1.34
C PRO A 248 18.26 2.49 -0.70
N GLN A 249 18.51 3.43 0.21
CA GLN A 249 17.44 4.31 0.66
C GLN A 249 17.00 5.22 -0.50
N PRO A 250 15.70 5.50 -0.66
CA PRO A 250 15.26 6.43 -1.69
C PRO A 250 15.87 7.81 -1.43
N GLY A 251 16.69 8.27 -2.36
CA GLY A 251 17.40 9.56 -2.28
C GLY A 251 16.61 10.77 -2.73
N GLY A 252 15.27 10.72 -2.66
CA GLY A 252 14.35 11.74 -3.14
C GLY A 252 13.08 11.14 -3.73
N GLU A 253 12.21 11.97 -4.28
CA GLU A 253 11.04 11.50 -5.01
C GLU A 253 11.50 10.80 -6.31
N LEU A 254 11.41 9.47 -6.35
CA LEU A 254 11.76 8.67 -7.53
C LEU A 254 10.78 8.84 -8.69
N LEU A 255 9.57 9.32 -8.37
CA LEU A 255 8.48 9.61 -9.31
C LEU A 255 7.84 10.96 -8.95
N PRO A 256 7.22 11.67 -9.91
CA PRO A 256 6.38 12.82 -9.62
C PRO A 256 5.36 12.44 -8.55
N ARG A 257 4.98 13.40 -7.70
CA ARG A 257 3.94 13.17 -6.68
C ARG A 257 2.70 12.56 -7.33
N ILE A 258 2.37 11.35 -6.88
CA ILE A 258 1.30 10.55 -7.48
C ILE A 258 -0.01 10.75 -6.72
N CYS A 259 0.07 11.24 -5.48
CA CYS A 259 -1.06 11.53 -4.60
C CYS A 259 -0.85 12.84 -3.83
#